data_f41922be7f6989b92e6fbc2554659aa1
#
_entry.id   f41922be7f6989b92e6fbc2554659aa1
#
_cell.length_a   1.000
_cell.length_b   1.000
_cell.length_c   1.000
_cell.angle_alpha   90.00
_cell.angle_beta   90.00
_cell.angle_gamma   90.00
#
_symmetry.space_group_name_H-M   'P 1'
#
loop_
_entity.id
_entity.type
_entity.pdbx_description
1 polymer ?
#
loop_
_entity_poly.entity_id
_entity_poly.type
_entity_poly.pdbx_seq_one_letter_code
_entity_poly.pdbx_strand_id
1 'polypeptide(L)'
;DALQEFKHVFSKQHYHSPSKFTPIKYGQKIQYTDTDDNPPMTKDQVKFVQQVTGKLLFYARAIDNLMLHALNDIATKTNQGTTTTLEATHHLLHYAASNPNGQIRFTASDMVLNCHSDAAYLEAPESRSRAGGFLFLGDKNRTQFNGPILVLAKIIKHVMSSAAEPE
;
A
#
# COMPACT_ATOMS: atom_id res chain seq x y z
N ASP A 1 -20.10 -1.98 8.33
CA ASP A 1 -18.72 -2.49 8.40
C ASP A 1 -18.33 -3.06 7.04
N ALA A 2 -17.17 -2.62 6.49
CA ALA A 2 -16.70 -3.05 5.17
C ALA A 2 -16.50 -4.58 5.11
N LEU A 3 -16.00 -5.19 6.16
CA LEU A 3 -15.75 -6.63 6.21
C LEU A 3 -17.04 -7.44 6.14
N GLN A 4 -18.10 -6.98 6.79
CA GLN A 4 -19.42 -7.63 6.72
C GLN A 4 -20.03 -7.52 5.33
N GLU A 5 -19.90 -6.35 4.68
CA GLU A 5 -20.38 -6.13 3.31
C GLU A 5 -19.71 -7.06 2.31
N PHE A 6 -18.41 -7.27 2.46
CA PHE A 6 -17.62 -8.19 1.63
C PHE A 6 -17.78 -9.67 2.05
N LYS A 7 -18.62 -9.97 3.05
CA LYS A 7 -18.80 -11.32 3.62
C LYS A 7 -17.47 -11.99 3.93
N HIS A 8 -16.52 -11.20 4.45
CA HIS A 8 -15.18 -11.68 4.71
C HIS A 8 -15.19 -12.73 5.84
N VAL A 9 -14.58 -13.88 5.56
CA VAL A 9 -14.42 -14.94 6.56
C VAL A 9 -13.18 -14.63 7.39
N PHE A 10 -13.36 -14.42 8.70
CA PHE A 10 -12.25 -14.13 9.60
C PHE A 10 -11.27 -15.30 9.68
N SER A 11 -9.99 -15.01 9.51
CA SER A 11 -8.93 -15.98 9.74
C SER A 11 -8.72 -16.22 11.24
N LYS A 12 -8.37 -17.46 11.62
CA LYS A 12 -7.89 -17.75 12.97
C LYS A 12 -6.47 -17.22 13.23
N GLN A 13 -5.72 -16.98 12.15
CA GLN A 13 -4.37 -16.43 12.22
C GLN A 13 -4.43 -14.91 12.21
N HIS A 14 -3.62 -14.26 13.06
CA HIS A 14 -3.44 -12.81 13.06
C HIS A 14 -2.48 -12.39 11.94
N TYR A 15 -2.88 -11.40 11.16
CA TYR A 15 -2.10 -10.83 10.08
C TYR A 15 -1.46 -9.51 10.52
N HIS A 16 -0.13 -9.46 10.56
CA HIS A 16 0.65 -8.33 11.05
C HIS A 16 1.05 -7.34 9.96
N SER A 17 0.90 -7.71 8.69
CA SER A 17 1.26 -6.88 7.54
C SER A 17 0.15 -6.86 6.50
N PRO A 18 -0.13 -5.70 5.86
CA PRO A 18 -1.12 -5.60 4.79
C PRO A 18 -0.72 -6.31 3.49
N SER A 19 0.56 -6.66 3.35
CA SER A 19 1.10 -7.44 2.23
C SER A 19 1.82 -8.68 2.72
N LYS A 20 1.83 -9.74 1.92
CA LYS A 20 2.68 -10.91 2.19
C LYS A 20 4.15 -10.47 2.16
N PHE A 21 4.91 -10.87 3.16
CA PHE A 21 6.35 -10.69 3.16
C PHE A 21 7.03 -11.91 2.56
N THR A 22 7.81 -11.70 1.51
CA THR A 22 8.67 -12.74 0.95
C THR A 22 10.12 -12.36 1.31
N PRO A 23 10.80 -13.16 2.16
CA PRO A 23 12.18 -12.84 2.53
C PRO A 23 13.08 -12.93 1.30
N ILE A 24 13.86 -11.87 1.09
CA ILE A 24 14.87 -11.82 0.02
C ILE A 24 16.05 -12.67 0.47
N LYS A 25 16.44 -13.65 -0.36
CA LYS A 25 17.65 -14.43 -0.13
C LYS A 25 18.86 -13.60 -0.59
N TYR A 26 19.83 -13.42 0.30
CA TYR A 26 21.05 -12.70 -0.01
C TYR A 26 21.76 -13.28 -1.25
N GLY A 27 22.20 -12.43 -2.17
CA GLY A 27 22.88 -12.84 -3.41
C GLY A 27 21.94 -13.32 -4.54
N GLN A 28 20.64 -13.35 -4.34
CA GLN A 28 19.69 -13.68 -5.40
C GLN A 28 19.46 -12.45 -6.28
N LYS A 29 19.62 -12.58 -7.60
CA LYS A 29 19.20 -11.55 -8.54
C LYS A 29 17.68 -11.48 -8.51
N ILE A 30 17.14 -10.36 -8.03
CA ILE A 30 15.70 -10.11 -8.11
C ILE A 30 15.40 -9.76 -9.57
N GLN A 31 14.71 -10.65 -10.26
CA GLN A 31 14.13 -10.31 -11.56
C GLN A 31 12.75 -9.70 -11.29
N TYR A 32 12.63 -8.42 -11.58
CA TYR A 32 11.39 -7.65 -11.38
C TYR A 32 10.27 -7.97 -12.38
N THR A 33 10.54 -8.83 -13.34
CA THR A 33 9.57 -9.38 -14.30
C THR A 33 9.20 -10.80 -13.91
N ASP A 34 8.54 -10.96 -12.76
CA ASP A 34 7.76 -12.18 -12.56
C ASP A 34 6.61 -12.11 -13.56
N THR A 35 6.69 -12.94 -14.58
CA THR A 35 5.52 -13.30 -15.37
C THR A 35 4.58 -14.02 -14.42
N ASP A 36 3.49 -13.36 -14.06
CA ASP A 36 2.45 -13.97 -13.25
C ASP A 36 1.64 -14.92 -14.15
N ASP A 37 2.09 -16.18 -14.24
CA ASP A 37 1.48 -17.20 -15.07
C ASP A 37 0.16 -17.75 -14.49
N ASN A 38 -0.32 -17.16 -13.40
CA ASN A 38 -1.59 -17.56 -12.78
C ASN A 38 -2.79 -17.17 -13.66
N PRO A 39 -3.91 -17.90 -13.54
CA PRO A 39 -5.11 -17.63 -14.32
C PRO A 39 -5.61 -16.18 -14.12
N PRO A 40 -6.07 -15.53 -15.18
CA PRO A 40 -6.65 -14.19 -15.08
C PRO A 40 -7.93 -14.22 -14.22
N MET A 41 -8.17 -13.11 -13.52
CA MET A 41 -9.40 -12.95 -12.74
C MET A 41 -10.64 -12.90 -13.63
N THR A 42 -11.74 -13.47 -13.15
CA THR A 42 -13.06 -13.31 -13.75
C THR A 42 -13.57 -11.87 -13.60
N LYS A 43 -14.56 -11.48 -14.40
CA LYS A 43 -15.18 -10.13 -14.30
C LYS A 43 -15.72 -9.84 -12.89
N ASP A 44 -16.31 -10.83 -12.23
CA ASP A 44 -16.84 -10.67 -10.87
C ASP A 44 -15.68 -10.49 -9.84
N GLN A 45 -14.58 -11.22 -10.00
CA GLN A 45 -13.40 -11.05 -9.16
C GLN A 45 -12.75 -9.67 -9.35
N VAL A 46 -12.63 -9.20 -10.59
CA VAL A 46 -12.15 -7.83 -10.88
C VAL A 46 -13.04 -6.79 -10.20
N LYS A 47 -14.36 -6.92 -10.32
CA LYS A 47 -15.32 -6.04 -9.66
C LYS A 47 -15.18 -6.06 -8.14
N PHE A 48 -15.01 -7.24 -7.56
CA PHE A 48 -14.78 -7.41 -6.13
C PHE A 48 -13.50 -6.67 -5.68
N VAL A 49 -12.38 -6.88 -6.39
CA VAL A 49 -11.10 -6.20 -6.10
C VAL A 49 -11.25 -4.68 -6.18
N GLN A 50 -11.95 -4.17 -7.21
CA GLN A 50 -12.22 -2.73 -7.36
C GLN A 50 -13.04 -2.17 -6.19
N GLN A 51 -14.07 -2.89 -5.76
CA GLN A 51 -14.92 -2.46 -4.63
C GLN A 51 -14.13 -2.44 -3.31
N VAL A 52 -13.34 -3.50 -3.04
CA VAL A 52 -12.49 -3.58 -1.84
C VAL A 52 -11.48 -2.43 -1.84
N THR A 53 -10.77 -2.24 -2.95
CA THR A 53 -9.75 -1.20 -3.10
C THR A 53 -10.35 0.19 -2.91
N GLY A 54 -11.47 0.50 -3.55
CA GLY A 54 -12.14 1.80 -3.43
C GLY A 54 -12.57 2.10 -2.00
N LYS A 55 -13.13 1.11 -1.31
CA LYS A 55 -13.63 1.28 0.05
C LYS A 55 -12.50 1.40 1.08
N LEU A 56 -11.51 0.52 1.00
CA LEU A 56 -10.37 0.55 1.92
C LEU A 56 -9.43 1.73 1.70
N LEU A 57 -9.39 2.31 0.50
CA LEU A 57 -8.57 3.48 0.23
C LEU A 57 -8.96 4.69 1.09
N PHE A 58 -10.26 4.90 1.32
CA PHE A 58 -10.72 5.95 2.22
C PHE A 58 -10.26 5.70 3.66
N TYR A 59 -10.44 4.47 4.14
CA TYR A 59 -9.99 4.06 5.48
C TYR A 59 -8.47 4.19 5.63
N ALA A 60 -7.71 3.74 4.63
CA ALA A 60 -6.26 3.81 4.61
C ALA A 60 -5.73 5.25 4.68
N ARG A 61 -6.38 6.17 4.00
CA ARG A 61 -5.98 7.60 4.05
C ARG A 61 -6.33 8.29 5.36
N ALA A 62 -7.45 7.92 5.96
CA ALA A 62 -7.99 8.60 7.13
C ALA A 62 -7.53 7.98 8.46
N ILE A 63 -7.20 6.68 8.49
CA ILE A 63 -7.06 5.92 9.73
C ILE A 63 -5.81 5.02 9.74
N ASP A 64 -5.59 4.20 8.71
CA ASP A 64 -4.49 3.23 8.67
C ASP A 64 -3.65 3.37 7.41
N ASN A 65 -2.68 4.28 7.44
CA ASN A 65 -1.82 4.57 6.31
C ASN A 65 -0.90 3.40 5.89
N LEU A 66 -0.72 2.38 6.74
CA LEU A 66 0.09 1.20 6.41
C LEU A 66 -0.50 0.42 5.24
N MET A 67 -1.82 0.50 5.04
CA MET A 67 -2.51 -0.17 3.94
C MET A 67 -2.25 0.47 2.57
N LEU A 68 -1.78 1.73 2.51
CA LEU A 68 -1.69 2.49 1.25
C LEU A 68 -0.81 1.84 0.20
N HIS A 69 0.34 1.27 0.61
CA HIS A 69 1.24 0.59 -0.31
C HIS A 69 0.58 -0.65 -0.94
N ALA A 70 -0.03 -1.51 -0.11
CA ALA A 70 -0.72 -2.71 -0.57
C ALA A 70 -1.90 -2.38 -1.50
N LEU A 71 -2.70 -1.38 -1.13
CA LEU A 71 -3.82 -0.90 -1.95
C LEU A 71 -3.37 -0.37 -3.31
N ASN A 72 -2.26 0.39 -3.34
CA ASN A 72 -1.72 0.90 -4.58
C ASN A 72 -1.24 -0.24 -5.49
N ASP A 73 -0.54 -1.23 -4.93
CA ASP A 73 -0.06 -2.38 -5.68
C ASP A 73 -1.21 -3.21 -6.27
N ILE A 74 -2.25 -3.48 -5.49
CA ILE A 74 -3.46 -4.16 -5.95
C ILE A 74 -4.18 -3.34 -7.04
N ALA A 75 -4.34 -2.03 -6.82
CA ALA A 75 -5.06 -1.16 -7.75
C ALA A 75 -4.40 -1.10 -9.13
N THR A 76 -3.05 -1.07 -9.18
CA THR A 76 -2.31 -1.02 -10.45
C THR A 76 -2.42 -2.31 -11.25
N LYS A 77 -2.63 -3.45 -10.60
CA LYS A 77 -2.75 -4.77 -11.22
C LYS A 77 -4.18 -5.15 -11.56
N THR A 78 -5.20 -4.44 -11.08
CA THR A 78 -6.59 -4.89 -11.11
C THR A 78 -7.11 -5.19 -12.51
N ASN A 79 -6.79 -4.38 -13.52
CA ASN A 79 -7.34 -4.56 -14.88
C ASN A 79 -6.77 -5.76 -15.63
N GLN A 80 -5.56 -6.17 -15.31
CA GLN A 80 -4.85 -7.32 -15.90
C GLN A 80 -4.47 -8.33 -14.83
N GLY A 81 -5.15 -8.27 -13.67
CA GLY A 81 -4.81 -9.08 -12.52
C GLY A 81 -5.17 -10.54 -12.67
N THR A 82 -4.40 -11.34 -12.01
CA THR A 82 -4.54 -12.78 -11.91
C THR A 82 -5.12 -13.17 -10.55
N THR A 83 -5.25 -14.46 -10.31
CA THR A 83 -5.64 -14.98 -8.99
C THR A 83 -4.68 -14.53 -7.88
N THR A 84 -3.41 -14.22 -8.18
CA THR A 84 -2.46 -13.63 -7.23
C THR A 84 -2.92 -12.27 -6.73
N THR A 85 -3.49 -11.43 -7.59
CA THR A 85 -4.06 -10.13 -7.20
C THR A 85 -5.28 -10.32 -6.29
N LEU A 86 -6.11 -11.33 -6.57
CA LEU A 86 -7.24 -11.69 -5.72
C LEU A 86 -6.76 -12.17 -4.34
N GLU A 87 -5.74 -13.02 -4.27
CA GLU A 87 -5.15 -13.47 -3.02
C GLU A 87 -4.55 -12.32 -2.20
N ALA A 88 -3.86 -11.38 -2.86
CA ALA A 88 -3.35 -10.18 -2.20
C ALA A 88 -4.49 -9.34 -1.61
N THR A 89 -5.63 -9.25 -2.31
CA THR A 89 -6.83 -8.57 -1.81
C THR A 89 -7.42 -9.26 -0.59
N HIS A 90 -7.50 -10.59 -0.60
CA HIS A 90 -7.95 -11.35 0.58
C HIS A 90 -6.98 -11.22 1.76
N HIS A 91 -5.67 -11.22 1.50
CA HIS A 91 -4.65 -10.97 2.53
C HIS A 91 -4.84 -9.60 3.19
N LEU A 92 -5.09 -8.56 2.39
CA LEU A 92 -5.36 -7.21 2.88
C LEU A 92 -6.64 -7.17 3.74
N LEU A 93 -7.71 -7.88 3.36
CA LEU A 93 -8.92 -8.00 4.17
C LEU A 93 -8.65 -8.74 5.50
N HIS A 94 -7.82 -9.79 5.49
CA HIS A 94 -7.40 -10.47 6.73
C HIS A 94 -6.60 -9.54 7.63
N TYR A 95 -5.71 -8.71 7.06
CA TYR A 95 -5.00 -7.69 7.82
C TYR A 95 -5.96 -6.68 8.45
N ALA A 96 -6.89 -6.13 7.68
CA ALA A 96 -7.89 -5.19 8.19
C ALA A 96 -8.76 -5.80 9.30
N ALA A 97 -9.14 -7.07 9.16
CA ALA A 97 -9.88 -7.80 10.17
C ALA A 97 -9.08 -8.06 11.45
N SER A 98 -7.77 -8.28 11.32
CA SER A 98 -6.86 -8.52 12.44
C SER A 98 -6.50 -7.24 13.20
N ASN A 99 -6.63 -6.06 12.54
CA ASN A 99 -6.22 -4.76 13.06
C ASN A 99 -7.38 -3.74 13.03
N PRO A 100 -8.51 -4.00 13.72
CA PRO A 100 -9.71 -3.18 13.63
C PRO A 100 -9.57 -1.81 14.31
N ASN A 101 -8.57 -1.63 15.15
CA ASN A 101 -8.35 -0.45 15.99
C ASN A 101 -7.25 0.47 15.45
N GLY A 102 -7.10 0.55 14.14
CA GLY A 102 -6.20 1.52 13.52
C GLY A 102 -6.57 2.95 13.97
N GLN A 103 -5.55 3.79 14.21
CA GLN A 103 -5.76 5.18 14.61
C GLN A 103 -4.58 6.05 14.21
N ILE A 104 -4.88 7.26 13.78
CA ILE A 104 -3.89 8.32 13.62
C ILE A 104 -4.04 9.26 14.82
N ARG A 105 -2.92 9.56 15.51
CA ARG A 105 -2.90 10.50 16.62
C ARG A 105 -2.28 11.80 16.18
N PHE A 106 -2.97 12.90 16.50
CA PHE A 106 -2.47 14.24 16.32
C PHE A 106 -2.18 14.83 17.69
N THR A 107 -1.00 15.43 17.84
CA THR A 107 -0.58 16.14 19.04
C THR A 107 -0.39 17.62 18.73
N ALA A 108 -0.54 18.47 19.74
CA ALA A 108 -0.23 19.88 19.59
C ALA A 108 1.24 20.07 19.23
N SER A 109 1.54 21.02 18.33
CA SER A 109 2.89 21.28 17.84
C SER A 109 3.03 22.75 17.44
N ASP A 110 4.24 23.18 17.09
CA ASP A 110 4.52 24.52 16.56
C ASP A 110 3.96 24.77 15.14
N MET A 111 3.23 23.80 14.59
CA MET A 111 2.63 23.86 13.25
C MET A 111 3.65 24.03 12.12
N VAL A 112 4.88 23.58 12.31
CA VAL A 112 5.91 23.57 11.28
C VAL A 112 5.69 22.39 10.35
N LEU A 113 5.57 22.64 9.05
CA LEU A 113 5.44 21.58 8.06
C LEU A 113 6.74 20.77 7.97
N ASN A 114 6.65 19.49 8.28
CA ASN A 114 7.72 18.53 8.09
C ASN A 114 7.35 17.60 6.93
N CYS A 115 8.35 17.27 6.11
CA CYS A 115 8.20 16.36 5.00
C CYS A 115 9.30 15.31 5.06
N HIS A 116 8.90 14.04 5.06
CA HIS A 116 9.79 12.91 4.80
C HIS A 116 9.38 12.32 3.46
N SER A 117 10.27 12.33 2.49
CA SER A 117 10.06 11.76 1.17
C SER A 117 11.15 10.74 0.86
N ASP A 118 10.78 9.76 0.08
CA ASP A 118 11.69 8.73 -0.41
C ASP A 118 11.21 8.23 -1.77
N ALA A 119 12.14 7.77 -2.60
CA ALA A 119 11.84 7.23 -3.91
C ALA A 119 12.63 5.94 -4.16
N ALA A 120 11.93 4.93 -4.64
CA ALA A 120 12.51 3.66 -5.03
C ALA A 120 12.60 3.58 -6.56
N TYR A 121 13.81 3.49 -7.09
CA TYR A 121 14.09 3.48 -8.51
C TYR A 121 13.88 2.11 -9.13
N LEU A 122 13.04 2.02 -10.17
CA LEU A 122 12.75 0.80 -10.95
C LEU A 122 12.23 -0.41 -10.15
N GLU A 123 11.62 -0.22 -8.99
CA GLU A 123 11.11 -1.32 -8.16
C GLU A 123 9.70 -1.81 -8.55
N ALA A 124 8.99 -1.08 -9.39
CA ALA A 124 7.66 -1.45 -9.83
C ALA A 124 7.67 -2.16 -11.19
N PRO A 125 6.63 -2.94 -11.52
CA PRO A 125 6.50 -3.55 -12.85
C PRO A 125 6.66 -2.53 -13.98
N GLU A 126 7.12 -2.98 -15.13
CA GLU A 126 7.41 -2.15 -16.32
C GLU A 126 8.51 -1.10 -16.07
N SER A 127 9.48 -1.43 -15.21
CA SER A 127 10.60 -0.55 -14.85
C SER A 127 10.14 0.82 -14.35
N ARG A 128 9.06 0.86 -13.59
CA ARG A 128 8.56 2.08 -12.96
C ARG A 128 9.16 2.28 -11.58
N SER A 129 9.25 3.53 -11.18
CA SER A 129 9.70 3.94 -9.86
C SER A 129 8.51 4.16 -8.91
N ARG A 130 8.77 4.14 -7.61
CA ARG A 130 7.78 4.49 -6.58
C ARG A 130 8.20 5.75 -5.86
N ALA A 131 7.22 6.56 -5.46
CA ALA A 131 7.44 7.69 -4.58
C ALA A 131 6.63 7.51 -3.29
N GLY A 132 7.28 7.75 -2.17
CA GLY A 132 6.71 7.82 -0.84
C GLY A 132 6.83 9.23 -0.27
N GLY A 133 5.84 9.64 0.54
CA GLY A 133 5.90 10.91 1.25
C GLY A 133 5.04 10.87 2.50
N PHE A 134 5.57 11.44 3.58
CA PHE A 134 4.88 11.57 4.85
C PHE A 134 5.01 13.01 5.32
N LEU A 135 3.91 13.77 5.25
CA LEU A 135 3.86 15.18 5.59
C LEU A 135 3.04 15.37 6.87
N PHE A 136 3.60 16.06 7.84
CA PHE A 136 2.94 16.32 9.12
C PHE A 136 3.32 17.69 9.69
N LEU A 137 2.49 18.17 10.61
CA LEU A 137 2.75 19.41 11.35
C LEU A 137 3.44 19.05 12.67
N GLY A 138 4.68 19.43 12.83
CA GLY A 138 5.52 19.09 13.98
C GLY A 138 6.11 20.32 14.65
N ASP A 139 7.08 20.06 15.53
CA ASP A 139 7.81 21.09 16.27
C ASP A 139 9.00 21.61 15.47
N LYS A 140 9.46 22.81 15.80
CA LYS A 140 10.67 23.43 15.22
C LYS A 140 11.91 22.55 15.40
N ASN A 141 11.98 21.84 16.50
CA ASN A 141 13.12 20.96 16.86
C ASN A 141 13.06 19.58 16.20
N ARG A 142 11.98 19.25 15.49
CA ARG A 142 11.79 17.96 14.79
C ARG A 142 12.00 16.72 15.68
N THR A 143 11.62 16.82 16.95
CA THR A 143 11.89 15.77 17.95
C THR A 143 10.86 14.64 17.91
N GLN A 144 9.66 14.87 17.38
CA GLN A 144 8.57 13.90 17.38
C GLN A 144 7.82 13.88 16.06
N PHE A 145 7.43 12.69 15.65
CA PHE A 145 6.44 12.51 14.59
C PHE A 145 5.04 12.86 15.08
N ASN A 146 4.24 13.42 14.19
CA ASN A 146 2.84 13.70 14.44
C ASN A 146 1.95 12.96 13.43
N GLY A 147 0.65 12.95 13.65
CA GLY A 147 -0.29 12.44 12.68
C GLY A 147 -0.10 13.11 11.30
N PRO A 148 -0.07 12.35 10.19
CA PRO A 148 0.17 12.91 8.87
C PRO A 148 -1.04 13.70 8.39
N ILE A 149 -0.78 14.85 7.78
CA ILE A 149 -1.78 15.59 7.00
C ILE A 149 -1.87 15.09 5.56
N LEU A 150 -0.79 14.45 5.08
CA LEU A 150 -0.75 13.82 3.77
C LEU A 150 0.23 12.66 3.78
N VAL A 151 -0.21 11.51 3.28
CA VAL A 151 0.65 10.37 2.97
C VAL A 151 0.57 10.07 1.49
N LEU A 152 1.73 9.97 0.85
CA LEU A 152 1.88 9.60 -0.55
C LEU A 152 2.46 8.18 -0.62
N ALA A 153 1.85 7.34 -1.43
CA ALA A 153 2.38 6.04 -1.81
C ALA A 153 1.95 5.81 -3.27
N LYS A 154 2.80 6.18 -4.21
CA LYS A 154 2.43 6.21 -5.64
C LYS A 154 3.47 5.51 -6.50
N ILE A 155 2.99 4.86 -7.58
CA ILE A 155 3.84 4.50 -8.70
C ILE A 155 3.98 5.73 -9.59
N ILE A 156 5.22 6.07 -9.96
CA ILE A 156 5.53 7.14 -10.91
C ILE A 156 5.21 6.60 -12.30
N LYS A 157 4.34 7.30 -13.03
CA LYS A 157 3.83 6.84 -14.33
C LYS A 157 4.88 6.87 -15.45
N HIS A 158 5.88 7.73 -15.31
CA HIS A 158 6.95 7.87 -16.29
C HIS A 158 8.12 6.95 -15.92
N VAL A 159 8.77 6.37 -16.93
CA VAL A 159 10.04 5.67 -16.73
C VAL A 159 11.12 6.72 -16.58
N MET A 160 11.85 6.68 -15.48
CA MET A 160 12.91 7.63 -15.17
C MET A 160 14.25 7.14 -15.73
N SER A 161 15.08 8.04 -16.20
CA SER A 161 16.40 7.72 -16.76
C SER A 161 17.47 7.56 -15.68
N SER A 162 17.24 8.11 -14.49
CA SER A 162 18.16 8.01 -13.35
C SER A 162 17.42 7.95 -12.01
N ALA A 163 18.12 7.54 -10.97
CA ALA A 163 17.57 7.49 -9.62
C ALA A 163 17.27 8.88 -9.01
N ALA A 164 17.91 9.92 -9.53
CA ALA A 164 17.72 11.30 -9.04
C ALA A 164 16.44 11.98 -9.57
N GLU A 165 15.87 11.47 -10.68
CA GLU A 165 14.66 12.07 -11.28
C GLU A 165 13.37 11.87 -10.48
N PRO A 166 13.20 10.78 -9.69
CA PRO A 166 11.97 10.57 -8.92
C PRO A 166 11.88 11.42 -7.65
N GLU A 167 12.95 12.05 -7.19
CA GLU A 167 12.97 12.95 -6.05
C GLU A 167 12.55 14.38 -6.46
#